data_763af75c81844c6c416254bf6a31e2c5
#
_entry.id   763af75c81844c6c416254bf6a31e2c5
#
_cell.length_a   1.000
_cell.length_b   1.000
_cell.length_c   1.000
_cell.angle_alpha   90.00
_cell.angle_beta   90.00
_cell.angle_gamma   90.00
#
_symmetry.space_group_name_H-M   'P 1'
#
loop_
_entity.id
_entity.type
_entity.pdbx_description
1 polymer ?
#
loop_
_entity_poly.entity_id
_entity_poly.type
_entity_poly.pdbx_seq_one_letter_code
_entity_poly.pdbx_strand_id
1 'polypeptide(L)'
;MKHPQNNLLIVKSCLSLVLALSAAAAILTSCSGAGSSAANEVAGDTLTAESDLLTLVDCGSYVVADIKNPWDSTRLLQRYVLVPDSAGNPEGLPEGTVVRTPLRNSLVYSGVHAGAIRDLGAIDAVRGVADAGYFTVAEVKAGLKSGAVMDVGSSMSPDIERVTVLAPDAILASPYQNSSYGLIERLGIPIIECADYMESTPLGRAEWIKLLGELYGCRHEADSIYKEVSAEYSRLATRAASASSHPKVITERLTNGVWFVPGGRSYMSSIITDAGGVNPWADTPDAGSIQLDFASVFDKAHDADIWLIRNYGPELTLSELKSSYDLNSRIKAFENGDVYVADTSTSTLFDDFPFHPEKLLREYILLFLGPDYAGTDKTQYYQRIEK
;
A
#
# COMPACT_ATOMS: atom_id res chain seq x y z
N MET A 1 69.06 -20.61 38.62
CA MET A 1 70.16 -19.84 39.22
C MET A 1 70.21 -18.45 38.60
N LYS A 2 70.22 -17.46 39.45
CA LYS A 2 70.59 -16.03 39.28
C LYS A 2 69.57 -15.11 38.65
N HIS A 3 68.92 -14.41 39.50
CA HIS A 3 68.45 -13.05 39.71
C HIS A 3 69.41 -11.94 39.18
N PRO A 4 69.00 -10.66 39.37
CA PRO A 4 67.99 -9.74 38.83
C PRO A 4 68.62 -8.36 38.49
N GLN A 5 67.76 -7.32 38.44
CA GLN A 5 68.01 -5.86 38.38
C GLN A 5 68.10 -5.29 36.97
N ASN A 6 67.13 -4.42 36.58
CA ASN A 6 67.12 -3.01 36.91
C ASN A 6 65.80 -2.35 36.46
N ASN A 7 64.92 -2.20 37.41
CA ASN A 7 63.90 -1.16 37.37
C ASN A 7 64.51 0.09 37.97
N LEU A 8 64.70 1.16 37.20
CA LEU A 8 64.74 2.56 37.72
C LEU A 8 65.22 3.61 36.72
N LEU A 9 64.82 3.56 35.45
CA LEU A 9 65.20 4.64 34.51
C LEU A 9 64.11 4.99 33.47
N ILE A 10 62.84 4.59 33.68
CA ILE A 10 61.78 4.86 32.76
C ILE A 10 60.71 5.85 33.30
N VAL A 11 60.93 6.53 34.42
CA VAL A 11 59.91 7.42 35.01
C VAL A 11 60.17 8.92 34.79
N LYS A 12 61.26 9.32 34.11
CA LYS A 12 61.55 10.75 33.88
C LYS A 12 61.47 11.23 32.44
N SER A 13 61.03 10.38 31.49
CA SER A 13 60.89 10.81 30.08
C SER A 13 59.44 10.93 29.58
N CYS A 14 58.44 10.67 30.41
CA CYS A 14 57.03 10.71 30.03
C CYS A 14 56.29 12.00 30.36
N LEU A 15 56.96 13.01 30.93
CA LEU A 15 56.27 14.25 31.34
C LEU A 15 56.54 15.46 30.44
N SER A 16 57.38 15.31 29.40
CA SER A 16 57.68 16.39 28.47
C SER A 16 57.09 16.19 27.06
N LEU A 17 56.29 15.11 26.83
CA LEU A 17 55.69 14.80 25.54
C LEU A 17 54.17 15.01 25.53
N VAL A 18 53.56 15.48 26.60
CA VAL A 18 52.11 15.69 26.71
C VAL A 18 51.68 17.14 26.47
N LEU A 19 52.61 18.09 26.35
CA LEU A 19 52.29 19.51 26.11
C LEU A 19 52.51 19.99 24.68
N ALA A 20 52.87 19.11 23.73
CA ALA A 20 53.10 19.48 22.34
C ALA A 20 52.10 18.83 21.36
N LEU A 21 51.04 18.12 21.85
CA LEU A 21 50.03 17.43 21.04
C LEU A 21 48.63 18.05 21.09
N SER A 22 48.49 19.26 21.67
CA SER A 22 47.16 19.92 21.77
C SER A 22 46.98 21.09 20.80
N ALA A 23 47.86 21.26 19.78
CA ALA A 23 47.74 22.34 18.79
C ALA A 23 47.65 21.86 17.32
N ALA A 24 47.45 20.59 17.03
CA ALA A 24 47.40 20.05 15.66
C ALA A 24 46.19 19.11 15.39
N ALA A 25 45.06 19.30 16.09
CA ALA A 25 43.83 18.54 15.88
C ALA A 25 42.70 19.37 15.23
N ALA A 26 43.07 20.36 14.44
CA ALA A 26 42.09 21.07 13.60
C ALA A 26 42.69 21.14 12.19
N ILE A 27 42.19 20.32 11.29
CA ILE A 27 42.34 20.22 9.84
C ILE A 27 42.75 18.79 9.42
N LEU A 28 41.81 17.84 9.56
CA LEU A 28 41.74 16.66 8.72
C LEU A 28 40.26 16.25 8.65
N THR A 29 39.42 17.11 8.08
CA THR A 29 38.21 16.65 7.38
C THR A 29 38.64 16.10 6.04
N SER A 30 39.19 14.90 6.07
CA SER A 30 39.47 14.13 4.87
C SER A 30 38.19 13.61 4.31
N CYS A 31 37.80 14.10 3.14
CA CYS A 31 36.87 13.45 2.22
C CYS A 31 37.29 12.00 1.99
N SER A 32 36.67 11.06 2.65
CA SER A 32 36.58 9.68 2.15
C SER A 32 35.30 9.58 1.34
N GLY A 33 35.42 9.84 0.04
CA GLY A 33 34.40 9.50 -0.93
C GLY A 33 34.26 7.97 -0.99
N ALA A 34 33.32 7.42 -0.23
CA ALA A 34 32.67 6.18 -0.53
C ALA A 34 31.34 6.57 -1.18
N GLY A 35 31.22 6.34 -2.49
CA GLY A 35 29.99 6.58 -3.23
C GLY A 35 28.89 5.65 -2.75
N SER A 36 28.14 6.07 -1.76
CA SER A 36 26.75 5.71 -1.63
C SER A 36 26.00 6.75 -2.46
N SER A 37 25.25 6.32 -3.45
CA SER A 37 24.24 7.15 -4.10
C SER A 37 23.13 7.43 -3.07
N ALA A 38 23.41 8.33 -2.12
CA ALA A 38 22.40 8.98 -1.35
C ALA A 38 21.56 9.76 -2.38
N ALA A 39 20.30 9.37 -2.57
CA ALA A 39 19.34 10.23 -3.23
C ALA A 39 19.48 11.60 -2.53
N ASN A 40 19.79 12.66 -3.28
CA ASN A 40 19.91 14.00 -2.71
C ASN A 40 18.65 14.28 -1.91
N GLU A 41 18.78 14.42 -0.59
CA GLU A 41 17.66 14.83 0.26
C GLU A 41 17.14 16.16 -0.28
N VAL A 42 15.86 16.17 -0.61
CA VAL A 42 15.18 17.37 -1.09
C VAL A 42 14.79 18.20 0.14
N ALA A 43 15.22 19.45 0.16
CA ALA A 43 14.89 20.35 1.26
C ALA A 43 13.44 20.84 1.13
N GLY A 44 12.63 20.65 2.16
CA GLY A 44 11.24 21.06 2.20
C GLY A 44 10.50 20.44 3.39
N ASP A 45 9.19 20.68 3.45
CA ASP A 45 8.32 20.15 4.50
C ASP A 45 7.79 18.78 4.08
N THR A 46 8.06 17.73 4.88
CA THR A 46 7.56 16.39 4.62
C THR A 46 6.07 16.30 4.94
N LEU A 47 5.28 15.84 3.97
CA LEU A 47 3.83 15.74 4.06
C LEU A 47 3.32 14.35 4.47
N THR A 48 4.17 13.31 4.35
CA THR A 48 3.85 11.90 4.69
C THR A 48 4.54 11.48 5.99
N ALA A 49 3.90 10.61 6.77
CA ALA A 49 4.43 10.15 8.06
C ALA A 49 4.29 8.62 8.27
N GLU A 50 3.28 7.99 7.69
CA GLU A 50 2.92 6.57 7.93
C GLU A 50 3.34 5.64 6.79
N SER A 51 3.49 6.17 5.57
CA SER A 51 3.87 5.38 4.40
C SER A 51 5.35 4.99 4.45
N ASP A 52 5.63 3.71 4.24
CA ASP A 52 6.99 3.18 4.10
C ASP A 52 7.57 3.44 2.71
N LEU A 53 6.71 3.53 1.69
CA LEU A 53 7.10 3.56 0.27
C LEU A 53 6.99 4.95 -0.35
N LEU A 54 6.10 5.82 0.14
CA LEU A 54 5.88 7.16 -0.41
C LEU A 54 6.43 8.24 0.52
N THR A 55 7.24 9.14 -0.03
CA THR A 55 7.63 10.38 0.66
C THR A 55 7.23 11.57 -0.20
N LEU A 56 6.42 12.47 0.34
CA LEU A 56 6.05 13.74 -0.28
C LEU A 56 6.77 14.87 0.45
N VAL A 57 7.45 15.75 -0.32
CA VAL A 57 8.16 16.92 0.22
C VAL A 57 7.67 18.17 -0.48
N ASP A 58 7.09 19.09 0.27
CA ASP A 58 6.68 20.41 -0.22
C ASP A 58 7.89 21.36 -0.26
N CYS A 59 8.26 21.81 -1.46
CA CYS A 59 9.35 22.73 -1.72
C CYS A 59 8.84 24.16 -2.04
N GLY A 60 7.57 24.44 -1.75
CA GLY A 60 6.93 25.74 -1.96
C GLY A 60 6.40 25.93 -3.38
N SER A 61 7.22 25.92 -4.41
CA SER A 61 6.80 26.07 -5.81
C SER A 61 6.52 24.75 -6.53
N TYR A 62 6.88 23.64 -5.94
CA TYR A 62 6.62 22.27 -6.43
C TYR A 62 6.64 21.29 -5.26
N VAL A 63 6.12 20.07 -5.49
CA VAL A 63 6.21 18.96 -4.54
C VAL A 63 7.07 17.86 -5.16
N VAL A 64 7.96 17.27 -4.37
CA VAL A 64 8.69 16.07 -4.77
C VAL A 64 8.00 14.85 -4.18
N ALA A 65 7.69 13.88 -5.02
CA ALA A 65 7.16 12.60 -4.63
C ALA A 65 8.18 11.51 -4.92
N ASP A 66 8.78 10.95 -3.88
CA ASP A 66 9.71 9.84 -3.95
C ASP A 66 8.99 8.54 -3.63
N ILE A 67 9.04 7.60 -4.55
CA ILE A 67 8.51 6.25 -4.37
C ILE A 67 9.69 5.30 -4.22
N LYS A 68 9.82 4.68 -3.03
CA LYS A 68 10.83 3.66 -2.79
C LYS A 68 10.50 2.40 -3.58
N ASN A 69 11.52 1.70 -4.02
CA ASN A 69 11.33 0.44 -4.71
C ASN A 69 10.96 -0.66 -3.69
N PRO A 70 9.74 -1.24 -3.75
CA PRO A 70 9.30 -2.24 -2.78
C PRO A 70 10.04 -3.57 -2.88
N TRP A 71 10.75 -3.82 -4.00
CA TRP A 71 11.56 -5.02 -4.23
C TRP A 71 13.06 -4.81 -4.00
N ASP A 72 13.49 -3.54 -3.87
CA ASP A 72 14.89 -3.16 -3.60
C ASP A 72 14.92 -1.86 -2.80
N SER A 73 14.86 -1.96 -1.48
CA SER A 73 14.78 -0.82 -0.56
C SER A 73 15.99 0.13 -0.62
N THR A 74 17.06 -0.22 -1.36
CA THR A 74 18.25 0.63 -1.53
C THR A 74 18.07 1.67 -2.63
N ARG A 75 16.99 1.63 -3.41
CA ARG A 75 16.74 2.50 -4.56
C ARG A 75 15.34 3.09 -4.51
N LEU A 76 15.16 4.21 -5.19
CA LEU A 76 13.85 4.68 -5.59
C LEU A 76 13.32 3.82 -6.74
N LEU A 77 12.01 3.57 -6.73
CA LEU A 77 11.29 3.10 -7.90
C LEU A 77 11.20 4.25 -8.91
N GLN A 78 10.73 5.42 -8.42
CA GLN A 78 10.58 6.62 -9.23
C GLN A 78 10.59 7.88 -8.35
N ARG A 79 11.02 9.01 -8.94
CA ARG A 79 10.85 10.35 -8.39
C ARG A 79 10.00 11.18 -9.35
N TYR A 80 8.97 11.82 -8.82
CA TYR A 80 8.16 12.80 -9.54
C TYR A 80 8.37 14.20 -8.97
N VAL A 81 8.41 15.19 -9.85
CA VAL A 81 8.42 16.61 -9.50
C VAL A 81 7.08 17.19 -9.95
N LEU A 82 6.18 17.36 -9.00
CA LEU A 82 4.82 17.83 -9.24
C LEU A 82 4.84 19.36 -9.26
N VAL A 83 4.60 19.95 -10.42
CA VAL A 83 4.68 21.39 -10.62
C VAL A 83 3.30 21.94 -10.92
N PRO A 84 2.70 22.71 -10.01
CA PRO A 84 1.41 23.35 -10.27
C PRO A 84 1.48 24.29 -11.48
N ASP A 85 0.44 24.30 -12.30
CA ASP A 85 0.32 25.22 -13.45
C ASP A 85 0.49 26.69 -13.01
N SER A 86 0.04 27.03 -11.81
CA SER A 86 0.18 28.36 -11.21
C SER A 86 1.62 28.76 -10.91
N ALA A 87 2.52 27.80 -10.73
CA ALA A 87 3.95 28.08 -10.44
C ALA A 87 4.77 28.40 -11.70
N GLY A 88 4.19 28.30 -12.90
CA GLY A 88 4.89 28.52 -14.16
C GLY A 88 6.00 27.48 -14.40
N ASN A 89 7.21 27.95 -14.68
CA ASN A 89 8.39 27.09 -14.90
C ASN A 89 9.46 27.40 -13.83
N PRO A 90 9.42 26.74 -12.66
CA PRO A 90 10.45 26.94 -11.64
C PRO A 90 11.83 26.54 -12.19
N GLU A 91 12.84 27.32 -11.83
CA GLU A 91 14.25 27.00 -12.15
C GLU A 91 14.83 26.06 -11.08
N GLY A 92 15.82 25.25 -11.47
CA GLY A 92 16.55 24.39 -10.55
C GLY A 92 15.75 23.21 -10.00
N LEU A 93 14.77 22.71 -10.77
CA LEU A 93 14.05 21.48 -10.38
C LEU A 93 15.03 20.32 -10.17
N PRO A 94 14.78 19.46 -9.15
CA PRO A 94 15.57 18.26 -8.95
C PRO A 94 15.38 17.28 -10.13
N GLU A 95 16.31 16.33 -10.25
CA GLU A 95 16.16 15.22 -11.21
C GLU A 95 14.90 14.40 -10.87
N GLY A 96 14.14 14.05 -11.89
CA GLY A 96 12.91 13.27 -11.78
C GLY A 96 11.95 13.50 -12.94
N THR A 97 10.84 12.77 -12.96
CA THR A 97 9.77 12.96 -13.95
C THR A 97 8.92 14.15 -13.56
N VAL A 98 8.95 15.21 -14.38
CA VAL A 98 8.12 16.40 -14.14
C VAL A 98 6.68 16.10 -14.55
N VAL A 99 5.74 16.38 -13.63
CA VAL A 99 4.29 16.22 -13.83
C VAL A 99 3.62 17.57 -13.57
N ARG A 100 2.86 18.07 -14.55
CA ARG A 100 2.05 19.28 -14.37
C ARG A 100 0.77 18.96 -13.65
N THR A 101 0.43 19.78 -12.65
CA THR A 101 -0.78 19.60 -11.85
C THR A 101 -1.64 20.88 -11.84
N PRO A 102 -2.98 20.77 -11.73
CA PRO A 102 -3.73 19.51 -11.56
C PRO A 102 -3.87 18.74 -12.88
N LEU A 103 -3.90 17.39 -12.79
CA LEU A 103 -4.26 16.53 -13.90
C LEU A 103 -5.72 16.78 -14.28
N ARG A 104 -6.00 16.89 -15.58
CA ARG A 104 -7.35 17.16 -16.15
C ARG A 104 -7.81 16.05 -17.09
N ASN A 105 -6.87 15.25 -17.56
CA ASN A 105 -7.08 14.15 -18.47
C ASN A 105 -6.17 13.00 -18.06
N SER A 106 -6.63 12.11 -17.20
CA SER A 106 -5.85 10.96 -16.73
C SER A 106 -6.35 9.64 -17.30
N LEU A 107 -5.39 8.73 -17.54
CA LEU A 107 -5.65 7.33 -17.84
C LEU A 107 -5.38 6.52 -16.59
N VAL A 108 -6.40 5.81 -16.07
CA VAL A 108 -6.32 5.11 -14.78
C VAL A 108 -6.51 3.61 -14.99
N TYR A 109 -5.55 2.81 -14.49
CA TYR A 109 -5.56 1.35 -14.68
C TYR A 109 -6.30 0.59 -13.58
N SER A 110 -6.60 1.24 -12.44
CA SER A 110 -7.20 0.56 -11.30
C SER A 110 -8.45 1.26 -10.79
N GLY A 111 -9.52 0.49 -10.53
CA GLY A 111 -10.72 0.97 -9.86
C GLY A 111 -10.44 1.54 -8.47
N VAL A 112 -9.42 1.01 -7.78
CA VAL A 112 -8.92 1.51 -6.48
C VAL A 112 -8.58 3.00 -6.55
N HIS A 113 -7.75 3.37 -7.54
CA HIS A 113 -7.36 4.78 -7.72
C HIS A 113 -8.53 5.64 -8.18
N ALA A 114 -9.40 5.11 -9.06
CA ALA A 114 -10.61 5.83 -9.47
C ALA A 114 -11.55 6.10 -8.29
N GLY A 115 -11.68 5.17 -7.35
CA GLY A 115 -12.43 5.36 -6.10
C GLY A 115 -11.88 6.52 -5.27
N ALA A 116 -10.57 6.56 -5.04
CA ALA A 116 -9.92 7.65 -4.32
C ALA A 116 -10.03 9.00 -5.04
N ILE A 117 -9.91 9.03 -6.39
CA ILE A 117 -10.08 10.24 -7.18
C ILE A 117 -11.53 10.75 -7.09
N ARG A 118 -12.53 9.85 -7.04
CA ARG A 118 -13.92 10.20 -6.76
C ARG A 118 -14.06 10.86 -5.39
N ASP A 119 -13.47 10.29 -4.36
CA ASP A 119 -13.56 10.79 -2.99
C ASP A 119 -12.92 12.18 -2.82
N LEU A 120 -11.90 12.46 -3.63
CA LEU A 120 -11.28 13.79 -3.77
C LEU A 120 -12.15 14.79 -4.58
N GLY A 121 -13.27 14.34 -5.16
CA GLY A 121 -14.12 15.20 -6.02
C GLY A 121 -13.54 15.46 -7.42
N ALA A 122 -12.52 14.71 -7.85
CA ALA A 122 -11.79 14.93 -9.10
C ALA A 122 -12.08 13.88 -10.19
N ILE A 123 -13.15 13.08 -10.05
CA ILE A 123 -13.44 11.95 -10.94
C ILE A 123 -13.63 12.36 -12.41
N ASP A 124 -14.04 13.58 -12.68
CA ASP A 124 -14.19 14.12 -14.05
C ASP A 124 -12.85 14.22 -14.81
N ALA A 125 -11.71 14.19 -14.10
CA ALA A 125 -10.39 14.13 -14.70
C ALA A 125 -10.01 12.73 -15.20
N VAL A 126 -10.73 11.68 -14.81
CA VAL A 126 -10.55 10.32 -15.34
C VAL A 126 -11.23 10.23 -16.71
N ARG A 127 -10.42 10.28 -17.76
CA ARG A 127 -10.91 10.31 -19.16
C ARG A 127 -10.62 9.02 -19.90
N GLY A 128 -9.78 8.15 -19.36
CA GLY A 128 -9.52 6.82 -19.87
C GLY A 128 -9.29 5.79 -18.78
N VAL A 129 -9.61 4.53 -19.09
CA VAL A 129 -9.35 3.39 -18.21
C VAL A 129 -8.85 2.20 -19.03
N ALA A 130 -8.05 1.35 -18.38
CA ALA A 130 -7.73 0.03 -18.91
C ALA A 130 -8.51 -1.03 -18.12
N ASP A 131 -8.73 -2.22 -18.70
CA ASP A 131 -9.47 -3.31 -18.06
C ASP A 131 -10.87 -2.86 -17.54
N ALA A 132 -11.62 -2.12 -18.35
CA ALA A 132 -12.86 -1.43 -18.01
C ALA A 132 -13.91 -2.32 -17.30
N GLY A 133 -13.90 -3.64 -17.55
CA GLY A 133 -14.81 -4.61 -16.93
C GLY A 133 -14.67 -4.75 -15.42
N TYR A 134 -13.56 -4.33 -14.85
CA TYR A 134 -13.30 -4.43 -13.40
C TYR A 134 -13.64 -3.15 -12.62
N PHE A 135 -14.03 -2.06 -13.30
CA PHE A 135 -14.42 -0.84 -12.60
C PHE A 135 -15.82 -0.94 -12.04
N THR A 136 -15.97 -0.67 -10.74
CA THR A 136 -17.26 -0.61 -10.02
C THR A 136 -17.73 0.82 -9.80
N VAL A 137 -16.83 1.83 -9.85
CA VAL A 137 -17.12 3.27 -9.69
C VAL A 137 -18.20 3.72 -10.68
N ALA A 138 -19.32 4.22 -10.16
CA ALA A 138 -20.52 4.52 -10.95
C ALA A 138 -20.28 5.58 -12.03
N GLU A 139 -19.50 6.62 -11.72
CA GLU A 139 -19.16 7.72 -12.62
C GLU A 139 -18.32 7.21 -13.80
N VAL A 140 -17.35 6.31 -13.56
CA VAL A 140 -16.56 5.68 -14.61
C VAL A 140 -17.45 4.81 -15.50
N LYS A 141 -18.35 4.00 -14.92
CA LYS A 141 -19.31 3.19 -15.69
C LYS A 141 -20.23 4.04 -16.56
N ALA A 142 -20.73 5.15 -16.01
CA ALA A 142 -21.54 6.11 -16.76
C ALA A 142 -20.74 6.78 -17.88
N GLY A 143 -19.48 7.16 -17.61
CA GLY A 143 -18.56 7.73 -18.57
C GLY A 143 -18.24 6.79 -19.74
N LEU A 144 -17.97 5.51 -19.44
CA LEU A 144 -17.77 4.46 -20.45
C LEU A 144 -19.01 4.30 -21.35
N LYS A 145 -20.21 4.27 -20.74
CA LYS A 145 -21.47 4.14 -21.48
C LYS A 145 -21.77 5.36 -22.38
N SER A 146 -21.42 6.56 -21.93
CA SER A 146 -21.65 7.80 -22.69
C SER A 146 -20.54 8.11 -23.69
N GLY A 147 -19.38 7.45 -23.59
CA GLY A 147 -18.18 7.75 -24.36
C GLY A 147 -17.35 8.91 -23.79
N ALA A 148 -17.68 9.42 -22.59
CA ALA A 148 -16.89 10.45 -21.91
C ALA A 148 -15.59 9.89 -21.29
N VAL A 149 -15.56 8.58 -21.00
CA VAL A 149 -14.39 7.81 -20.58
C VAL A 149 -14.07 6.81 -21.68
N MET A 150 -12.81 6.75 -22.09
CA MET A 150 -12.33 5.85 -23.14
C MET A 150 -11.82 4.55 -22.51
N ASP A 151 -12.27 3.40 -23.03
CA ASP A 151 -11.66 2.11 -22.74
C ASP A 151 -10.47 1.90 -23.68
N VAL A 152 -9.25 1.80 -23.11
CA VAL A 152 -8.01 1.57 -23.89
C VAL A 152 -7.64 0.08 -23.96
N GLY A 153 -8.51 -0.83 -23.54
CA GLY A 153 -8.30 -2.28 -23.57
C GLY A 153 -7.58 -2.80 -22.33
N SER A 154 -6.74 -3.81 -22.50
CA SER A 154 -6.02 -4.44 -21.38
C SER A 154 -4.86 -3.60 -20.87
N SER A 155 -4.70 -3.51 -19.55
CA SER A 155 -3.55 -2.88 -18.89
C SER A 155 -2.21 -3.53 -19.27
N MET A 156 -2.22 -4.83 -19.58
CA MET A 156 -1.03 -5.57 -20.01
C MET A 156 -0.63 -5.31 -21.47
N SER A 157 -1.56 -4.87 -22.29
CA SER A 157 -1.34 -4.56 -23.72
C SER A 157 -2.37 -3.53 -24.20
N PRO A 158 -2.25 -2.28 -23.73
CA PRO A 158 -3.23 -1.24 -24.07
C PRO A 158 -3.13 -0.84 -25.54
N ASP A 159 -4.26 -0.38 -26.07
CA ASP A 159 -4.38 0.12 -27.43
C ASP A 159 -3.65 1.48 -27.56
N ILE A 160 -2.47 1.45 -28.15
CA ILE A 160 -1.59 2.63 -28.31
C ILE A 160 -2.25 3.74 -29.13
N GLU A 161 -3.08 3.39 -30.12
CA GLU A 161 -3.79 4.40 -30.94
C GLU A 161 -4.82 5.13 -30.05
N ARG A 162 -5.57 4.40 -29.25
CA ARG A 162 -6.53 5.00 -28.30
C ARG A 162 -5.82 5.86 -27.25
N VAL A 163 -4.71 5.39 -26.68
CA VAL A 163 -3.91 6.19 -25.73
C VAL A 163 -3.38 7.45 -26.38
N THR A 164 -2.92 7.37 -27.65
CA THR A 164 -2.44 8.52 -28.41
C THR A 164 -3.57 9.53 -28.69
N VAL A 165 -4.78 9.05 -29.02
CA VAL A 165 -5.96 9.91 -29.22
C VAL A 165 -6.42 10.54 -27.91
N LEU A 166 -6.39 9.78 -26.81
CA LEU A 166 -6.72 10.28 -25.48
C LEU A 166 -5.77 11.39 -25.04
N ALA A 167 -4.47 11.27 -25.39
CA ALA A 167 -3.38 12.18 -25.00
C ALA A 167 -3.43 12.56 -23.51
N PRO A 168 -3.34 11.60 -22.58
CA PRO A 168 -3.51 11.89 -21.18
C PRO A 168 -2.33 12.69 -20.61
N ASP A 169 -2.60 13.52 -19.60
CA ASP A 169 -1.58 14.27 -18.84
C ASP A 169 -0.65 13.32 -18.07
N ALA A 170 -1.21 12.22 -17.60
CA ALA A 170 -0.49 11.14 -16.93
C ALA A 170 -1.28 9.81 -16.97
N ILE A 171 -0.57 8.72 -16.76
CA ILE A 171 -1.11 7.36 -16.62
C ILE A 171 -0.87 6.91 -15.17
N LEU A 172 -1.90 6.52 -14.45
CA LEU A 172 -1.79 5.94 -13.11
C LEU A 172 -1.82 4.42 -13.24
N ALA A 173 -0.72 3.76 -12.89
CA ALA A 173 -0.56 2.32 -13.02
C ALA A 173 0.04 1.72 -11.74
N SER A 174 -0.31 0.46 -11.43
CA SER A 174 0.30 -0.28 -10.33
C SER A 174 1.52 -1.05 -10.88
N PRO A 175 2.74 -0.78 -10.40
CA PRO A 175 3.94 -1.47 -10.84
C PRO A 175 3.97 -2.91 -10.31
N TYR A 176 4.72 -3.78 -10.97
CA TYR A 176 5.10 -5.10 -10.46
C TYR A 176 6.58 -5.34 -10.71
N GLN A 177 7.16 -6.30 -10.02
CA GLN A 177 8.59 -6.55 -10.09
C GLN A 177 9.05 -6.81 -11.54
N ASN A 178 10.03 -6.02 -12.00
CA ASN A 178 10.54 -6.04 -13.36
C ASN A 178 9.49 -5.73 -14.44
N SER A 179 8.45 -4.96 -14.08
CA SER A 179 7.44 -4.51 -15.05
C SER A 179 8.06 -3.59 -16.11
N SER A 180 7.50 -3.68 -17.31
CA SER A 180 7.71 -2.74 -18.40
C SER A 180 6.34 -2.41 -18.98
N TYR A 181 6.12 -1.13 -19.25
CA TYR A 181 4.87 -0.65 -19.88
C TYR A 181 4.95 -0.70 -21.41
N GLY A 182 6.03 -1.27 -21.96
CA GLY A 182 6.17 -1.53 -23.38
C GLY A 182 6.14 -0.28 -24.26
N LEU A 183 5.25 -0.26 -25.26
CA LEU A 183 5.18 0.85 -26.22
C LEU A 183 4.68 2.16 -25.61
N ILE A 184 3.94 2.11 -24.49
CA ILE A 184 3.43 3.32 -23.81
C ILE A 184 4.58 4.21 -23.32
N GLU A 185 5.68 3.62 -22.83
CA GLU A 185 6.86 4.37 -22.37
C GLU A 185 7.43 5.29 -23.45
N ARG A 186 7.24 4.93 -24.73
CA ARG A 186 7.73 5.71 -25.88
C ARG A 186 6.86 6.92 -26.23
N LEU A 187 5.66 7.01 -25.65
CA LEU A 187 4.77 8.15 -25.88
C LEU A 187 5.22 9.40 -25.11
N GLY A 188 6.14 9.25 -24.13
CA GLY A 188 6.61 10.37 -23.30
C GLY A 188 5.57 10.91 -22.33
N ILE A 189 4.50 10.16 -22.09
CA ILE A 189 3.46 10.47 -21.10
C ILE A 189 3.98 10.03 -19.74
N PRO A 190 3.94 10.86 -18.68
CA PRO A 190 4.30 10.46 -17.33
C PRO A 190 3.49 9.25 -16.86
N ILE A 191 4.17 8.20 -16.39
CA ILE A 191 3.53 7.03 -15.77
C ILE A 191 3.74 7.17 -14.27
N ILE A 192 2.64 7.30 -13.52
CA ILE A 192 2.65 7.40 -12.05
C ILE A 192 2.56 5.98 -11.51
N GLU A 193 3.65 5.52 -10.90
CA GLU A 193 3.76 4.16 -10.36
C GLU A 193 3.16 4.10 -8.95
N CYS A 194 1.88 3.78 -8.87
CA CYS A 194 1.13 3.67 -7.61
C CYS A 194 1.45 2.32 -6.93
N ALA A 195 2.51 2.31 -6.11
CA ALA A 195 2.94 1.12 -5.38
C ALA A 195 2.22 0.96 -4.01
N ASP A 196 1.10 1.64 -3.80
CA ASP A 196 0.31 1.65 -2.57
C ASP A 196 -0.05 0.26 -2.05
N TYR A 197 -0.32 -0.67 -2.96
CA TYR A 197 -0.68 -2.05 -2.62
C TYR A 197 0.46 -2.87 -1.98
N MET A 198 1.69 -2.36 -2.03
CA MET A 198 2.88 -2.96 -1.42
C MET A 198 3.21 -2.39 -0.03
N GLU A 199 2.42 -1.44 0.46
CA GLU A 199 2.56 -0.94 1.82
C GLU A 199 2.35 -2.04 2.86
N SER A 200 3.07 -1.94 3.97
CA SER A 200 3.02 -2.91 5.06
C SER A 200 1.86 -2.68 6.03
N THR A 201 1.35 -1.44 6.09
CA THR A 201 0.29 -1.05 7.01
C THR A 201 -0.92 -0.46 6.28
N PRO A 202 -2.15 -0.64 6.85
CA PRO A 202 -3.35 -0.05 6.27
C PRO A 202 -3.31 1.49 6.21
N LEU A 203 -2.75 2.15 7.24
CA LEU A 203 -2.64 3.60 7.27
C LEU A 203 -1.55 4.12 6.33
N GLY A 204 -0.42 3.42 6.21
CA GLY A 204 0.60 3.74 5.21
C GLY A 204 0.03 3.68 3.79
N ARG A 205 -0.79 2.66 3.49
CA ARG A 205 -1.49 2.56 2.21
C ARG A 205 -2.49 3.69 2.00
N ALA A 206 -3.32 4.00 2.99
CA ALA A 206 -4.30 5.07 2.91
C ALA A 206 -3.66 6.45 2.71
N GLU A 207 -2.43 6.66 3.22
CA GLU A 207 -1.72 7.94 3.08
C GLU A 207 -1.38 8.30 1.63
N TRP A 208 -1.39 7.33 0.72
CA TRP A 208 -1.19 7.59 -0.72
C TRP A 208 -2.30 8.48 -1.33
N ILE A 209 -3.43 8.67 -0.65
CA ILE A 209 -4.45 9.65 -1.06
C ILE A 209 -3.85 11.07 -1.16
N LYS A 210 -2.80 11.38 -0.37
CA LYS A 210 -2.10 12.67 -0.44
C LYS A 210 -1.36 12.85 -1.77
N LEU A 211 -0.75 11.78 -2.33
CA LEU A 211 -0.18 11.85 -3.68
C LEU A 211 -1.26 12.16 -4.72
N LEU A 212 -2.42 11.50 -4.63
CA LEU A 212 -3.54 11.79 -5.52
C LEU A 212 -4.05 13.24 -5.30
N GLY A 213 -4.12 13.71 -4.05
CA GLY A 213 -4.44 15.10 -3.74
C GLY A 213 -3.52 16.10 -4.44
N GLU A 214 -2.21 15.86 -4.45
CA GLU A 214 -1.23 16.68 -5.17
C GLU A 214 -1.43 16.61 -6.69
N LEU A 215 -1.63 15.40 -7.22
CA LEU A 215 -1.81 15.19 -8.66
C LEU A 215 -3.08 15.88 -9.20
N TYR A 216 -4.16 15.90 -8.42
CA TYR A 216 -5.44 16.48 -8.86
C TYR A 216 -5.72 17.87 -8.28
N GLY A 217 -4.78 18.45 -7.52
CA GLY A 217 -4.92 19.78 -6.93
C GLY A 217 -5.95 19.84 -5.78
N CYS A 218 -6.16 18.73 -5.09
CA CYS A 218 -7.11 18.52 -3.99
C CYS A 218 -6.39 18.21 -2.68
N ARG A 219 -5.25 18.87 -2.39
CA ARG A 219 -4.43 18.64 -1.18
C ARG A 219 -5.24 18.72 0.10
N HIS A 220 -6.05 19.78 0.24
CA HIS A 220 -6.83 20.01 1.45
C HIS A 220 -7.85 18.89 1.70
N GLU A 221 -8.53 18.44 0.65
CA GLU A 221 -9.48 17.33 0.70
C GLU A 221 -8.77 16.03 1.07
N ALA A 222 -7.60 15.75 0.47
CA ALA A 222 -6.80 14.58 0.78
C ALA A 222 -6.33 14.56 2.24
N ASP A 223 -5.84 15.67 2.75
CA ASP A 223 -5.41 15.81 4.15
C ASP A 223 -6.60 15.63 5.11
N SER A 224 -7.77 16.18 4.78
CA SER A 224 -8.99 16.03 5.59
C SER A 224 -9.43 14.57 5.64
N ILE A 225 -9.53 13.91 4.47
CA ILE A 225 -9.91 12.49 4.37
C ILE A 225 -8.94 11.63 5.16
N TYR A 226 -7.62 11.79 4.93
CA TYR A 226 -6.62 10.98 5.64
C TYR A 226 -6.68 11.17 7.15
N LYS A 227 -6.85 12.41 7.62
CA LYS A 227 -6.98 12.70 9.05
C LYS A 227 -8.19 12.04 9.68
N GLU A 228 -9.33 12.05 9.01
CA GLU A 228 -10.56 11.39 9.49
C GLU A 228 -10.40 9.87 9.50
N VAL A 229 -9.88 9.30 8.42
CA VAL A 229 -9.59 7.86 8.25
C VAL A 229 -8.62 7.37 9.35
N SER A 230 -7.50 8.05 9.53
CA SER A 230 -6.48 7.64 10.50
C SER A 230 -6.97 7.73 11.94
N ALA A 231 -7.72 8.78 12.28
CA ALA A 231 -8.31 8.94 13.60
C ALA A 231 -9.34 7.84 13.89
N GLU A 232 -10.22 7.54 12.94
CA GLU A 232 -11.25 6.52 13.11
C GLU A 232 -10.64 5.10 13.14
N TYR A 233 -9.67 4.82 12.26
CA TYR A 233 -8.94 3.55 12.28
C TYR A 233 -8.29 3.30 13.65
N SER A 234 -7.54 4.28 14.16
CA SER A 234 -6.85 4.20 15.46
C SER A 234 -7.82 4.01 16.63
N ARG A 235 -8.97 4.68 16.58
CA ARG A 235 -10.03 4.54 17.59
C ARG A 235 -10.61 3.12 17.60
N LEU A 236 -10.89 2.58 16.41
CA LEU A 236 -11.43 1.22 16.24
C LEU A 236 -10.41 0.16 16.71
N ALA A 237 -9.16 0.26 16.27
CA ALA A 237 -8.10 -0.66 16.66
C ALA A 237 -7.86 -0.68 18.18
N THR A 238 -7.83 0.51 18.81
CA THR A 238 -7.72 0.64 20.28
C THR A 238 -8.87 -0.05 20.99
N ARG A 239 -10.09 0.07 20.47
CA ARG A 239 -11.26 -0.59 21.05
C ARG A 239 -11.20 -2.10 20.90
N ALA A 240 -10.81 -2.59 19.71
CA ALA A 240 -10.66 -4.01 19.46
C ALA A 240 -9.56 -4.64 20.34
N ALA A 241 -8.46 -3.94 20.57
CA ALA A 241 -7.37 -4.39 21.43
C ALA A 241 -7.77 -4.61 22.90
N SER A 242 -8.92 -4.04 23.35
CA SER A 242 -9.46 -4.27 24.69
C SER A 242 -10.26 -5.59 24.84
N ALA A 243 -10.46 -6.34 23.74
CA ALA A 243 -11.19 -7.59 23.76
C ALA A 243 -10.42 -8.70 24.48
N SER A 244 -11.16 -9.60 25.14
CA SER A 244 -10.59 -10.76 25.83
C SER A 244 -10.55 -12.02 24.97
N SER A 245 -11.18 -12.03 23.80
CA SER A 245 -11.23 -13.15 22.87
C SER A 245 -10.65 -12.72 21.53
N HIS A 246 -9.86 -13.60 20.92
CA HIS A 246 -9.18 -13.36 19.65
C HIS A 246 -9.40 -14.55 18.73
N PRO A 247 -10.42 -14.52 17.84
CA PRO A 247 -10.71 -15.61 16.95
C PRO A 247 -9.60 -15.83 15.93
N LYS A 248 -9.30 -17.11 15.64
CA LYS A 248 -8.42 -17.50 14.54
C LYS A 248 -9.17 -17.32 13.22
N VAL A 249 -8.59 -16.59 12.30
CA VAL A 249 -9.22 -16.20 11.03
C VAL A 249 -8.44 -16.75 9.85
N ILE A 250 -9.13 -17.46 8.94
CA ILE A 250 -8.57 -17.78 7.62
C ILE A 250 -9.27 -16.95 6.54
N THR A 251 -8.53 -16.70 5.47
CA THR A 251 -9.03 -15.92 4.33
C THR A 251 -8.90 -16.71 3.05
N GLU A 252 -9.69 -16.34 2.06
CA GLU A 252 -9.71 -16.92 0.71
C GLU A 252 -10.04 -18.42 0.68
N ARG A 253 -9.82 -19.07 -0.45
CA ARG A 253 -10.04 -20.51 -0.66
C ARG A 253 -9.06 -21.07 -1.66
N LEU A 254 -8.98 -22.39 -1.72
CA LEU A 254 -8.22 -23.08 -2.74
C LEU A 254 -8.78 -22.76 -4.14
N THR A 255 -7.93 -22.24 -5.02
CA THR A 255 -8.27 -21.90 -6.40
C THR A 255 -7.17 -22.41 -7.31
N ASN A 256 -7.49 -23.26 -8.28
CA ASN A 256 -6.52 -23.87 -9.20
C ASN A 256 -5.33 -24.54 -8.48
N GLY A 257 -5.58 -25.19 -7.35
CA GLY A 257 -4.57 -25.91 -6.57
C GLY A 257 -3.72 -25.03 -5.66
N VAL A 258 -3.96 -23.72 -5.60
CA VAL A 258 -3.24 -22.77 -4.75
C VAL A 258 -4.21 -22.04 -3.82
N TRP A 259 -3.81 -21.92 -2.55
CA TRP A 259 -4.51 -21.11 -1.55
C TRP A 259 -3.63 -19.91 -1.19
N PHE A 260 -4.12 -18.71 -1.46
CA PHE A 260 -3.42 -17.48 -1.14
C PHE A 260 -3.83 -16.99 0.26
N VAL A 261 -2.86 -16.86 1.17
CA VAL A 261 -3.10 -16.36 2.53
C VAL A 261 -2.26 -15.12 2.80
N PRO A 262 -2.70 -14.19 3.65
CA PRO A 262 -1.92 -12.98 3.97
C PRO A 262 -0.64 -13.35 4.70
N GLY A 263 0.51 -12.91 4.20
CA GLY A 263 1.78 -13.00 4.91
C GLY A 263 1.79 -12.11 6.14
N GLY A 264 2.66 -12.44 7.11
CA GLY A 264 2.67 -11.79 8.42
C GLY A 264 2.97 -10.30 8.40
N ARG A 265 3.73 -9.83 7.40
CA ARG A 265 4.06 -8.41 7.22
C ARG A 265 3.19 -7.68 6.20
N SER A 266 2.08 -8.29 5.77
CA SER A 266 1.14 -7.65 4.85
C SER A 266 0.16 -6.75 5.59
N TYR A 267 -0.31 -5.69 4.92
CA TYR A 267 -1.36 -4.81 5.46
C TYR A 267 -2.66 -5.60 5.80
N MET A 268 -2.93 -6.71 5.09
CA MET A 268 -4.09 -7.57 5.41
C MET A 268 -3.88 -8.35 6.71
N SER A 269 -2.66 -8.78 7.02
CA SER A 269 -2.34 -9.37 8.33
C SER A 269 -2.49 -8.34 9.45
N SER A 270 -2.03 -7.11 9.20
CA SER A 270 -2.18 -6.01 10.15
C SER A 270 -3.65 -5.71 10.45
N ILE A 271 -4.50 -5.59 9.44
CA ILE A 271 -5.92 -5.27 9.65
C ILE A 271 -6.68 -6.40 10.38
N ILE A 272 -6.33 -7.67 10.15
CA ILE A 272 -6.88 -8.80 10.90
C ILE A 272 -6.49 -8.69 12.38
N THR A 273 -5.23 -8.39 12.67
CA THR A 273 -4.71 -8.23 14.03
C THR A 273 -5.34 -7.02 14.72
N ASP A 274 -5.42 -5.88 14.05
CA ASP A 274 -6.00 -4.64 14.56
C ASP A 274 -7.52 -4.79 14.82
N ALA A 275 -8.18 -5.70 14.11
CA ALA A 275 -9.57 -6.08 14.36
C ALA A 275 -9.75 -7.07 15.53
N GLY A 276 -8.67 -7.47 16.20
CA GLY A 276 -8.67 -8.44 17.28
C GLY A 276 -8.67 -9.90 16.85
N GLY A 277 -8.45 -10.20 15.57
CA GLY A 277 -8.31 -11.55 15.05
C GLY A 277 -6.87 -12.07 15.09
N VAL A 278 -6.70 -13.37 14.88
CA VAL A 278 -5.40 -14.04 14.78
C VAL A 278 -5.21 -14.57 13.37
N ASN A 279 -4.22 -14.00 12.66
CA ASN A 279 -3.77 -14.56 11.39
C ASN A 279 -2.84 -15.75 11.67
N PRO A 280 -3.13 -16.98 11.21
CA PRO A 280 -2.26 -18.14 11.43
C PRO A 280 -0.82 -17.98 10.91
N TRP A 281 -0.62 -17.09 9.95
CA TRP A 281 0.69 -16.82 9.31
C TRP A 281 1.32 -15.49 9.73
N ALA A 282 0.89 -14.92 10.87
CA ALA A 282 1.41 -13.64 11.38
C ALA A 282 2.92 -13.63 11.66
N ASP A 283 3.52 -14.79 11.86
CA ASP A 283 4.95 -14.99 12.12
C ASP A 283 5.84 -15.05 10.88
N THR A 284 5.25 -14.99 9.66
CA THR A 284 6.01 -15.07 8.41
C THR A 284 6.57 -13.70 8.00
N PRO A 285 7.73 -13.67 7.31
CA PRO A 285 8.36 -12.42 6.89
C PRO A 285 7.74 -11.79 5.63
N ASP A 286 6.75 -12.44 5.03
CA ASP A 286 6.19 -12.05 3.74
C ASP A 286 5.31 -10.80 3.87
N ALA A 287 5.56 -9.81 3.03
CA ALA A 287 4.77 -8.57 2.96
C ALA A 287 3.56 -8.67 2.01
N GLY A 288 3.45 -9.75 1.24
CA GLY A 288 2.34 -10.01 0.32
C GLY A 288 1.58 -11.28 0.70
N SER A 289 0.92 -11.88 -0.30
CA SER A 289 0.24 -13.16 -0.13
C SER A 289 1.23 -14.33 -0.25
N ILE A 290 1.08 -15.32 0.63
CA ILE A 290 1.81 -16.59 0.59
C ILE A 290 0.99 -17.60 -0.21
N GLN A 291 1.64 -18.36 -1.08
CA GLN A 291 1.02 -19.42 -1.87
C GLN A 291 1.21 -20.75 -1.15
N LEU A 292 0.11 -21.39 -0.76
CA LEU A 292 0.10 -22.65 -0.03
C LEU A 292 -0.78 -23.69 -0.74
N ASP A 293 -0.53 -24.96 -0.48
CA ASP A 293 -1.45 -26.03 -0.81
C ASP A 293 -2.52 -26.20 0.28
N PHE A 294 -3.55 -26.98 -0.02
CA PHE A 294 -4.63 -27.25 0.95
C PHE A 294 -4.10 -27.90 2.24
N ALA A 295 -3.19 -28.84 2.13
CA ALA A 295 -2.70 -29.60 3.28
C ALA A 295 -1.98 -28.67 4.28
N SER A 296 -1.17 -27.77 3.78
CA SER A 296 -0.45 -26.76 4.59
C SER A 296 -1.41 -25.80 5.30
N VAL A 297 -2.50 -25.38 4.61
CA VAL A 297 -3.53 -24.52 5.24
C VAL A 297 -4.31 -25.30 6.28
N PHE A 298 -4.72 -26.53 5.94
CA PHE A 298 -5.50 -27.37 6.84
C PHE A 298 -4.73 -27.74 8.11
N ASP A 299 -3.47 -28.12 7.97
CA ASP A 299 -2.60 -28.43 9.14
C ASP A 299 -2.53 -27.27 10.12
N LYS A 300 -2.35 -26.04 9.65
CA LYS A 300 -2.15 -24.84 10.48
C LYS A 300 -3.46 -24.19 10.95
N ALA A 301 -4.56 -24.37 10.22
CA ALA A 301 -5.77 -23.55 10.40
C ALA A 301 -7.13 -24.29 10.28
N HIS A 302 -7.17 -25.64 10.36
CA HIS A 302 -8.44 -26.37 10.37
C HIS A 302 -9.34 -25.99 11.56
N ASP A 303 -8.74 -25.48 12.64
CA ASP A 303 -9.42 -25.02 13.86
C ASP A 303 -9.80 -23.53 13.82
N ALA A 304 -9.70 -22.86 12.64
CA ALA A 304 -10.07 -21.47 12.49
C ALA A 304 -11.54 -21.23 12.86
N ASP A 305 -11.79 -20.17 13.62
CA ASP A 305 -13.10 -19.78 14.11
C ASP A 305 -13.94 -19.09 13.03
N ILE A 306 -13.28 -18.34 12.15
CA ILE A 306 -13.89 -17.50 11.12
C ILE A 306 -13.20 -17.72 9.78
N TRP A 307 -13.99 -17.78 8.73
CA TRP A 307 -13.51 -17.91 7.37
C TRP A 307 -14.07 -16.78 6.48
N LEU A 308 -13.17 -15.94 5.95
CA LEU A 308 -13.49 -14.80 5.09
C LEU A 308 -13.08 -15.09 3.64
N ILE A 309 -14.02 -15.02 2.71
CA ILE A 309 -13.81 -15.32 1.30
C ILE A 309 -14.17 -14.10 0.46
N ARG A 310 -13.26 -13.66 -0.41
CA ARG A 310 -13.57 -12.70 -1.48
C ARG A 310 -13.86 -13.51 -2.74
N ASN A 311 -15.05 -13.41 -3.26
CA ASN A 311 -15.50 -14.15 -4.45
C ASN A 311 -15.85 -13.17 -5.56
N TYR A 312 -15.37 -13.42 -6.77
CA TYR A 312 -15.75 -12.65 -7.95
C TYR A 312 -16.84 -13.42 -8.71
N GLY A 313 -18.04 -12.88 -8.77
CA GLY A 313 -19.17 -13.47 -9.45
C GLY A 313 -20.28 -13.96 -8.51
N PRO A 314 -21.12 -14.88 -8.97
CA PRO A 314 -22.34 -15.26 -8.27
C PRO A 314 -22.08 -15.76 -6.86
N GLU A 315 -23.13 -15.69 -6.05
CA GLU A 315 -23.13 -16.06 -4.64
C GLU A 315 -22.53 -17.46 -4.43
N LEU A 316 -21.54 -17.56 -3.53
CA LEU A 316 -20.93 -18.82 -3.14
C LEU A 316 -21.74 -19.43 -1.99
N THR A 317 -22.16 -20.70 -2.12
CA THR A 317 -22.86 -21.45 -1.09
C THR A 317 -21.94 -22.41 -0.33
N LEU A 318 -22.34 -22.85 0.88
CA LEU A 318 -21.60 -23.90 1.61
C LEU A 318 -21.53 -25.20 0.81
N SER A 319 -22.58 -25.54 0.05
CA SER A 319 -22.62 -26.72 -0.82
C SER A 319 -21.56 -26.64 -1.93
N GLU A 320 -21.42 -25.49 -2.58
CA GLU A 320 -20.40 -25.27 -3.60
C GLU A 320 -18.99 -25.25 -3.02
N LEU A 321 -18.80 -24.61 -1.86
CA LEU A 321 -17.52 -24.60 -1.16
C LEU A 321 -17.08 -26.02 -0.78
N LYS A 322 -18.01 -26.87 -0.28
CA LYS A 322 -17.77 -28.29 -0.03
C LYS A 322 -17.47 -29.06 -1.32
N SER A 323 -18.24 -28.82 -2.38
CA SER A 323 -18.07 -29.50 -3.65
C SER A 323 -16.77 -29.17 -4.35
N SER A 324 -16.23 -27.93 -4.14
CA SER A 324 -14.94 -27.53 -4.68
C SER A 324 -13.77 -28.30 -4.06
N TYR A 325 -13.88 -28.68 -2.78
CA TYR A 325 -12.92 -29.53 -2.07
C TYR A 325 -13.58 -30.09 -0.81
N ASP A 326 -13.81 -31.39 -0.73
CA ASP A 326 -14.63 -32.05 0.32
C ASP A 326 -14.10 -31.78 1.74
N LEU A 327 -12.78 -31.70 1.92
CA LEU A 327 -12.17 -31.41 3.22
C LEU A 327 -12.41 -29.98 3.73
N ASN A 328 -12.93 -29.06 2.91
CA ASN A 328 -13.39 -27.75 3.38
C ASN A 328 -14.42 -27.90 4.51
N SER A 329 -15.26 -28.95 4.43
CA SER A 329 -16.28 -29.25 5.44
C SER A 329 -15.72 -29.65 6.80
N ARG A 330 -14.42 -29.89 6.93
CA ARG A 330 -13.73 -30.23 8.18
C ARG A 330 -13.01 -29.03 8.84
N ILE A 331 -13.14 -27.86 8.27
CA ILE A 331 -12.66 -26.64 8.88
C ILE A 331 -13.72 -26.17 9.89
N LYS A 332 -13.31 -25.85 11.11
CA LYS A 332 -14.21 -25.48 12.22
C LYS A 332 -15.17 -24.35 11.85
N ALA A 333 -14.70 -23.32 11.15
CA ALA A 333 -15.56 -22.23 10.67
C ALA A 333 -16.68 -22.72 9.75
N PHE A 334 -16.39 -23.71 8.88
CA PHE A 334 -17.41 -24.31 8.02
C PHE A 334 -18.42 -25.12 8.85
N GLU A 335 -17.96 -25.94 9.79
CA GLU A 335 -18.84 -26.76 10.65
C GLU A 335 -19.82 -25.90 11.44
N ASN A 336 -19.32 -24.76 11.96
CA ASN A 336 -20.12 -23.81 12.74
C ASN A 336 -20.99 -22.89 11.86
N GLY A 337 -20.70 -22.81 10.55
CA GLY A 337 -21.32 -21.87 9.62
C GLY A 337 -20.81 -20.43 9.78
N ASP A 338 -19.61 -20.24 10.32
CA ASP A 338 -18.95 -18.92 10.46
C ASP A 338 -18.08 -18.62 9.23
N VAL A 339 -18.68 -18.78 8.06
CA VAL A 339 -18.11 -18.49 6.75
C VAL A 339 -18.80 -17.25 6.18
N TYR A 340 -18.01 -16.26 5.78
CA TYR A 340 -18.50 -14.99 5.26
C TYR A 340 -17.91 -14.73 3.88
N VAL A 341 -18.72 -14.24 2.96
CA VAL A 341 -18.34 -13.99 1.57
C VAL A 341 -18.61 -12.54 1.20
N ALA A 342 -17.63 -11.90 0.56
CA ALA A 342 -17.79 -10.63 -0.12
C ALA A 342 -17.83 -10.89 -1.64
N ASP A 343 -18.93 -10.51 -2.32
CA ASP A 343 -18.99 -10.50 -3.78
C ASP A 343 -18.26 -9.27 -4.32
N THR A 344 -17.07 -9.49 -4.84
CA THR A 344 -16.21 -8.41 -5.35
C THR A 344 -16.57 -7.94 -6.77
N SER A 345 -17.57 -8.57 -7.42
CA SER A 345 -18.08 -8.12 -8.72
C SER A 345 -19.10 -6.99 -8.60
N THR A 346 -19.74 -6.88 -7.43
CA THR A 346 -20.81 -5.90 -7.14
C THR A 346 -20.49 -4.98 -5.96
N SER A 347 -19.65 -5.44 -5.03
CA SER A 347 -19.24 -4.70 -3.84
C SER A 347 -18.19 -3.64 -4.17
N THR A 348 -18.24 -2.52 -3.45
CA THR A 348 -17.21 -1.47 -3.49
C THR A 348 -16.00 -1.77 -2.60
N LEU A 349 -15.87 -3.00 -2.09
CA LEU A 349 -14.81 -3.39 -1.18
C LEU A 349 -13.42 -2.94 -1.66
N PHE A 350 -13.07 -3.25 -2.91
CA PHE A 350 -11.75 -2.90 -3.45
C PHE A 350 -11.61 -1.43 -3.80
N ASP A 351 -12.70 -0.71 -4.07
CA ASP A 351 -12.65 0.73 -4.32
C ASP A 351 -12.48 1.53 -3.02
N ASP A 352 -13.03 1.01 -1.92
CA ASP A 352 -13.08 1.71 -0.64
C ASP A 352 -11.87 1.39 0.25
N PHE A 353 -11.65 0.10 0.59
CA PHE A 353 -10.78 -0.25 1.71
C PHE A 353 -9.31 0.17 1.57
N PRO A 354 -8.71 0.32 0.38
CA PRO A 354 -7.32 0.74 0.28
C PRO A 354 -7.07 2.14 0.85
N PHE A 355 -8.02 3.06 0.65
CA PHE A 355 -7.94 4.44 1.13
C PHE A 355 -8.87 4.72 2.32
N HIS A 356 -9.79 3.78 2.61
CA HIS A 356 -10.71 3.79 3.76
C HIS A 356 -10.61 2.49 4.56
N PRO A 357 -9.42 2.13 5.08
CA PRO A 357 -9.23 0.87 5.81
C PRO A 357 -10.06 0.80 7.10
N GLU A 358 -10.51 1.93 7.65
CA GLU A 358 -11.38 2.00 8.82
C GLU A 358 -12.74 1.34 8.59
N LYS A 359 -13.24 1.32 7.35
CA LYS A 359 -14.49 0.66 7.00
C LYS A 359 -14.34 -0.86 7.10
N LEU A 360 -13.29 -1.43 6.49
CA LEU A 360 -13.01 -2.86 6.56
C LEU A 360 -12.62 -3.28 7.98
N LEU A 361 -11.84 -2.46 8.70
CA LEU A 361 -11.52 -2.72 10.10
C LEU A 361 -12.77 -2.82 10.97
N ARG A 362 -13.72 -1.89 10.81
CA ARG A 362 -15.01 -1.90 11.52
C ARG A 362 -15.79 -3.19 11.25
N GLU A 363 -15.83 -3.60 9.99
CA GLU A 363 -16.53 -4.82 9.60
C GLU A 363 -15.86 -6.08 10.17
N TYR A 364 -14.53 -6.15 10.11
CA TYR A 364 -13.80 -7.26 10.74
C TYR A 364 -14.01 -7.29 12.26
N ILE A 365 -14.00 -6.14 12.94
CA ILE A 365 -14.35 -6.05 14.36
C ILE A 365 -15.76 -6.58 14.62
N LEU A 366 -16.73 -6.23 13.77
CA LEU A 366 -18.10 -6.75 13.90
C LEU A 366 -18.13 -8.26 13.81
N LEU A 367 -17.45 -8.85 12.81
CA LEU A 367 -17.43 -10.28 12.57
C LEU A 367 -16.63 -11.04 13.65
N PHE A 368 -15.59 -10.45 14.20
CA PHE A 368 -14.68 -11.10 15.16
C PHE A 368 -15.14 -10.95 16.60
N LEU A 369 -15.59 -9.76 16.99
CA LEU A 369 -15.83 -9.37 18.37
C LEU A 369 -17.27 -8.95 18.64
N GLY A 370 -18.06 -8.74 17.59
CA GLY A 370 -19.48 -8.39 17.70
C GLY A 370 -19.77 -6.88 17.73
N PRO A 371 -21.07 -6.51 17.76
CA PRO A 371 -21.53 -5.14 17.55
C PRO A 371 -21.09 -4.17 18.65
N ASP A 372 -20.90 -4.65 19.88
CA ASP A 372 -20.46 -3.81 20.99
C ASP A 372 -19.06 -3.20 20.75
N TYR A 373 -18.20 -3.90 20.03
CA TYR A 373 -16.87 -3.43 19.65
C TYR A 373 -16.88 -2.64 18.34
N ALA A 374 -17.67 -3.05 17.35
CA ALA A 374 -17.75 -2.37 16.05
C ALA A 374 -18.53 -1.03 16.11
N GLY A 375 -19.50 -0.92 17.04
CA GLY A 375 -20.42 0.20 17.10
C GLY A 375 -21.51 0.15 16.02
N THR A 376 -21.69 -0.98 15.38
CA THR A 376 -22.71 -1.28 14.38
C THR A 376 -23.06 -2.75 14.40
N ASP A 377 -24.27 -3.11 13.97
CA ASP A 377 -24.75 -4.48 13.76
C ASP A 377 -24.85 -4.84 12.26
N LYS A 378 -24.44 -3.92 11.37
CA LYS A 378 -24.58 -4.08 9.91
C LYS A 378 -23.24 -4.29 9.27
N THR A 379 -23.14 -5.34 8.45
CA THR A 379 -22.05 -5.58 7.52
C THR A 379 -22.21 -4.72 6.27
N GLN A 380 -21.10 -4.32 5.69
CA GLN A 380 -21.07 -3.53 4.46
C GLN A 380 -20.65 -4.38 3.25
N TYR A 381 -19.70 -5.28 3.43
CA TYR A 381 -19.07 -6.03 2.34
C TYR A 381 -19.32 -7.53 2.44
N TYR A 382 -19.27 -8.08 3.66
CA TYR A 382 -19.32 -9.51 3.90
C TYR A 382 -20.72 -9.95 4.33
N GLN A 383 -21.18 -11.05 3.79
CA GLN A 383 -22.42 -11.69 4.18
C GLN A 383 -22.13 -13.12 4.62
N ARG A 384 -22.84 -13.58 5.67
CA ARG A 384 -22.76 -14.96 6.10
C ARG A 384 -23.33 -15.85 5.01
N ILE A 385 -22.59 -16.88 4.63
CA ILE A 385 -22.97 -17.80 3.56
C ILE A 385 -24.11 -18.70 4.03
N GLU A 386 -25.10 -18.87 3.20
CA GLU A 386 -26.25 -19.72 3.48
C GLU A 386 -25.91 -21.21 3.30
N LYS A 387 -26.65 -22.09 4.01
CA LYS A 387 -26.46 -23.55 3.98
C LYS A 387 -26.88 -24.15 2.64
#